data_912a82b1d882fb692494313ba7b6b16f
#
_entry.id   912a82b1d882fb692494313ba7b6b16f
#
_cell.length_a   1.000
_cell.length_b   1.000
_cell.length_c   1.000
_cell.angle_alpha   90.00
_cell.angle_beta   90.00
_cell.angle_gamma   90.00
#
_symmetry.space_group_name_H-M   'P 1'
#
loop_
_entity.id
_entity.type
_entity.pdbx_description
1 polymer ?
#
loop_
_entity_poly.entity_id
_entity_poly.type
_entity_poly.pdbx_seq_one_letter_code
_entity_poly.pdbx_strand_id
1 'polypeptide(L)'
;NNGNTFTAVTAGIWADEDVEHMLAEVTTAPFIWREGADGQWRMSAASNALGYIPASTLVWNNEDSGGAGVWGLDVATSDNDYMIYTFWASNNALAPIVRTVSQTYQASRSDARDRVESEVHKIQTDGLPSPELSPIGSMIIHNRTSGQIEKGSDDEIWIDHRFGTPNGRF
;
A
#
# COMPACT_ATOMS: atom_id res chain seq x y z
N ASN A 1 -5.61 -13.32 -18.19
CA ASN A 1 -5.00 -12.79 -16.95
C ASN A 1 -4.75 -11.32 -17.15
N ASN A 2 -5.67 -10.51 -16.63
CA ASN A 2 -5.64 -9.06 -16.72
C ASN A 2 -4.62 -8.51 -15.73
N GLY A 3 -3.38 -8.43 -16.03
CA GLY A 3 -2.27 -7.68 -15.41
C GLY A 3 -2.36 -7.04 -14.01
N ASN A 4 -3.36 -7.38 -13.20
CA ASN A 4 -3.68 -6.77 -11.91
C ASN A 4 -2.99 -7.48 -10.72
N THR A 5 -1.92 -8.21 -11.00
CA THR A 5 -1.17 -8.92 -9.96
C THR A 5 0.28 -8.45 -9.96
N PHE A 6 0.85 -8.31 -8.76
CA PHE A 6 2.30 -8.18 -8.66
C PHE A 6 2.96 -9.55 -8.82
N THR A 7 4.15 -9.58 -9.40
CA THR A 7 4.84 -10.83 -9.69
C THR A 7 5.54 -11.36 -8.44
N ALA A 8 6.31 -10.54 -7.78
CA ALA A 8 6.97 -10.87 -6.52
C ALA A 8 7.60 -9.61 -5.89
N VAL A 9 7.79 -9.65 -4.56
CA VAL A 9 8.85 -8.91 -3.90
C VAL A 9 10.05 -9.85 -3.86
N THR A 10 11.13 -9.50 -4.56
CA THR A 10 12.32 -10.35 -4.64
C THR A 10 12.94 -10.54 -3.27
N ALA A 11 13.59 -11.70 -3.09
CA ALA A 11 14.38 -11.97 -1.89
C ALA A 11 15.40 -10.86 -1.62
N GLY A 12 15.61 -10.53 -0.35
CA GLY A 12 16.51 -9.46 0.05
C GLY A 12 16.87 -9.54 1.53
N ILE A 13 17.68 -8.61 1.96
CA ILE A 13 18.01 -8.42 3.37
C ILE A 13 17.33 -7.12 3.83
N TRP A 14 16.60 -7.21 4.93
CA TRP A 14 16.08 -6.07 5.66
C TRP A 14 16.80 -6.01 7.01
N ALA A 15 17.33 -4.86 7.37
CA ALA A 15 18.02 -4.65 8.63
C ALA A 15 17.24 -3.66 9.49
N ASP A 16 17.05 -4.00 10.75
CA ASP A 16 16.55 -3.13 11.80
C ASP A 16 17.62 -3.02 12.88
N GLU A 17 18.20 -1.82 12.99
CA GLU A 17 19.32 -1.52 13.89
C GLU A 17 20.43 -2.59 13.85
N ASP A 18 20.33 -3.62 14.69
CA ASP A 18 21.36 -4.65 14.88
C ASP A 18 20.98 -6.01 14.30
N VAL A 19 19.77 -6.17 13.73
CA VAL A 19 19.26 -7.46 13.27
C VAL A 19 19.01 -7.45 11.77
N GLU A 20 19.70 -8.34 11.07
CA GLU A 20 19.45 -8.60 9.65
C GLU A 20 18.40 -9.68 9.49
N HIS A 21 17.33 -9.35 8.76
CA HIS A 21 16.28 -10.30 8.38
C HIS A 21 16.44 -10.68 6.91
N MET A 22 16.62 -11.95 6.65
CA MET A 22 16.58 -12.49 5.29
C MET A 22 15.13 -12.67 4.88
N LEU A 23 14.69 -11.90 3.87
CA LEU A 23 13.39 -12.08 3.25
C LEU A 23 13.54 -13.05 2.08
N ALA A 24 12.76 -14.14 2.10
CA ALA A 24 12.55 -14.96 0.92
C ALA A 24 11.70 -14.19 -0.11
N GLU A 25 11.70 -14.65 -1.36
CA GLU A 25 10.78 -14.11 -2.37
C GLU A 25 9.32 -14.26 -1.92
N VAL A 26 8.55 -13.17 -1.98
CA VAL A 26 7.15 -13.12 -1.57
C VAL A 26 6.28 -12.82 -2.78
N THR A 27 5.43 -13.77 -3.15
CA THR A 27 4.48 -13.67 -4.28
C THR A 27 3.06 -13.28 -3.86
N THR A 28 2.77 -13.33 -2.56
CA THR A 28 1.48 -12.91 -1.99
C THR A 28 1.71 -12.17 -0.68
N ALA A 29 0.92 -11.14 -0.43
CA ALA A 29 0.99 -10.39 0.82
C ALA A 29 -0.42 -9.96 1.27
N PRO A 30 -0.71 -9.93 2.58
CA PRO A 30 -1.98 -9.41 3.07
C PRO A 30 -2.05 -7.89 2.93
N PHE A 31 -3.28 -7.37 2.85
CA PHE A 31 -3.58 -5.96 3.05
C PHE A 31 -3.96 -5.69 4.50
N ILE A 32 -3.58 -4.52 5.00
CA ILE A 32 -4.01 -4.01 6.29
C ILE A 32 -4.73 -2.66 6.11
N TRP A 33 -5.76 -2.42 6.90
CA TRP A 33 -6.54 -1.18 6.92
C TRP A 33 -7.10 -0.91 8.30
N ARG A 34 -7.62 0.29 8.52
CA ARG A 34 -8.30 0.68 9.77
C ARG A 34 -9.81 0.55 9.61
N GLU A 35 -10.50 0.16 10.68
CA GLU A 35 -11.96 -0.04 10.71
C GLU A 35 -12.58 0.38 12.04
N GLY A 36 -13.77 0.98 11.98
CA GLY A 36 -14.56 1.40 13.12
C GLY A 36 -14.13 2.74 13.74
N ALA A 37 -14.86 3.19 14.76
CA ALA A 37 -14.63 4.47 15.43
C ALA A 37 -13.26 4.54 16.13
N ASP A 38 -12.75 3.40 16.61
CA ASP A 38 -11.43 3.32 17.25
C ASP A 38 -10.30 3.11 16.23
N GLY A 39 -10.62 3.03 14.93
CA GLY A 39 -9.65 2.80 13.87
C GLY A 39 -8.83 1.53 14.07
N GLN A 40 -9.45 0.43 14.48
CA GLN A 40 -8.78 -0.86 14.70
C GLN A 40 -8.18 -1.40 13.40
N TRP A 41 -6.93 -1.84 13.46
CA TRP A 41 -6.28 -2.46 12.31
C TRP A 41 -6.90 -3.83 11.98
N ARG A 42 -7.18 -4.05 10.70
CA ARG A 42 -7.64 -5.31 10.11
C ARG A 42 -6.64 -5.81 9.10
N MET A 43 -6.65 -7.11 8.87
CA MET A 43 -5.77 -7.75 7.90
C MET A 43 -6.57 -8.75 7.04
N SER A 44 -6.35 -8.72 5.73
CA SER A 44 -6.91 -9.69 4.79
C SER A 44 -6.12 -10.99 4.78
N ALA A 45 -6.64 -12.00 4.09
CA ALA A 45 -5.80 -13.09 3.62
C ALA A 45 -4.74 -12.55 2.64
N ALA A 46 -3.58 -13.25 2.55
CA ALA A 46 -2.54 -12.91 1.60
C ALA A 46 -3.04 -13.13 0.16
N SER A 47 -2.72 -12.19 -0.73
CA SER A 47 -3.08 -12.25 -2.14
C SER A 47 -1.97 -11.66 -3.02
N ASN A 48 -2.03 -11.92 -4.32
CA ASN A 48 -1.14 -11.31 -5.32
C ASN A 48 -1.79 -10.13 -6.06
N ALA A 49 -2.99 -9.70 -5.67
CA ALA A 49 -3.64 -8.54 -6.28
C ALA A 49 -2.82 -7.27 -6.05
N LEU A 50 -2.76 -6.35 -7.01
CA LEU A 50 -2.05 -5.07 -6.85
C LEU A 50 -2.76 -4.16 -5.85
N GLY A 51 -4.07 -3.97 -5.99
CA GLY A 51 -4.89 -3.20 -5.07
C GLY A 51 -5.83 -4.09 -4.25
N TYR A 52 -6.42 -3.56 -3.20
CA TYR A 52 -7.43 -4.27 -2.43
C TYR A 52 -8.79 -4.17 -3.14
N ILE A 53 -9.32 -5.30 -3.59
CA ILE A 53 -10.51 -5.39 -4.46
C ILE A 53 -11.52 -6.39 -3.86
N PRO A 54 -12.21 -6.04 -2.77
CA PRO A 54 -13.32 -6.84 -2.29
C PRO A 54 -14.49 -6.74 -3.28
N ALA A 55 -15.14 -7.86 -3.57
CA ALA A 55 -16.29 -7.90 -4.48
C ALA A 55 -16.06 -7.25 -5.87
N SER A 56 -14.84 -7.37 -6.41
CA SER A 56 -14.43 -6.86 -7.73
C SER A 56 -14.36 -5.34 -7.87
N THR A 57 -14.30 -4.61 -6.76
CA THR A 57 -14.21 -3.14 -6.77
C THR A 57 -12.99 -2.67 -5.98
N LEU A 58 -12.22 -1.76 -6.57
CA LEU A 58 -11.07 -1.13 -5.90
C LEU A 58 -11.56 -0.25 -4.75
N VAL A 59 -10.93 -0.35 -3.59
CA VAL A 59 -11.31 0.42 -2.40
C VAL A 59 -10.13 1.16 -1.79
N TRP A 60 -10.45 2.19 -1.01
CA TRP A 60 -9.51 2.95 -0.19
C TRP A 60 -10.01 3.02 1.25
N ASN A 61 -9.12 3.26 2.20
CA ASN A 61 -9.42 3.29 3.62
C ASN A 61 -9.72 4.72 4.08
N ASN A 62 -11.01 5.04 4.19
CA ASN A 62 -11.51 6.36 4.52
C ASN A 62 -11.70 6.52 6.04
N GLU A 63 -11.21 7.64 6.59
CA GLU A 63 -11.39 8.01 7.99
C GLU A 63 -12.84 8.39 8.34
N ASP A 64 -13.62 8.78 7.32
CA ASP A 64 -15.00 9.23 7.48
C ASP A 64 -16.02 8.33 6.78
N SER A 65 -15.68 7.07 6.48
CA SER A 65 -16.53 6.13 5.74
C SER A 65 -17.89 5.87 6.39
N GLY A 66 -17.93 5.80 7.72
CA GLY A 66 -19.17 5.59 8.49
C GLY A 66 -19.64 6.83 9.24
N GLY A 67 -19.06 8.01 8.95
CA GLY A 67 -19.25 9.27 9.68
C GLY A 67 -17.93 9.78 10.22
N ALA A 68 -17.91 11.02 10.74
CA ALA A 68 -16.67 11.68 11.16
C ALA A 68 -15.86 10.82 12.14
N GLY A 69 -14.64 10.51 11.78
CA GLY A 69 -13.70 9.69 12.55
C GLY A 69 -14.00 8.19 12.58
N VAL A 70 -14.90 7.70 11.74
CA VAL A 70 -15.22 6.25 11.64
C VAL A 70 -14.56 5.66 10.42
N TRP A 71 -13.50 4.92 10.62
CA TRP A 71 -12.73 4.28 9.58
C TRP A 71 -13.47 3.14 8.88
N GLY A 72 -13.33 3.06 7.56
CA GLY A 72 -13.89 1.98 6.77
C GLY A 72 -13.32 1.96 5.36
N LEU A 73 -13.78 0.99 4.57
CA LEU A 73 -13.39 0.84 3.19
C LEU A 73 -14.45 1.46 2.28
N ASP A 74 -14.08 2.49 1.55
CA ASP A 74 -14.91 3.13 0.55
C ASP A 74 -14.51 2.69 -0.86
N VAL A 75 -15.52 2.61 -1.73
CA VAL A 75 -15.36 2.22 -3.13
C VAL A 75 -14.80 3.38 -3.94
N ALA A 76 -13.81 3.10 -4.78
CA ALA A 76 -13.38 4.03 -5.82
C ALA A 76 -14.50 4.23 -6.84
N THR A 77 -14.96 5.46 -7.00
CA THR A 77 -16.14 5.79 -7.81
C THR A 77 -15.80 6.43 -9.15
N SER A 78 -14.59 6.96 -9.31
CA SER A 78 -14.16 7.64 -10.53
C SER A 78 -13.11 6.85 -11.30
N ASP A 79 -13.21 6.87 -12.62
CA ASP A 79 -12.22 6.29 -13.54
C ASP A 79 -10.85 6.99 -13.50
N ASN A 80 -10.76 8.13 -12.85
CA ASN A 80 -9.54 8.92 -12.75
C ASN A 80 -8.99 8.96 -11.32
N ASP A 81 -9.45 8.09 -10.44
CA ASP A 81 -8.92 8.02 -9.08
C ASP A 81 -7.58 7.26 -9.07
N TYR A 82 -6.58 7.87 -8.45
CA TYR A 82 -5.26 7.28 -8.24
C TYR A 82 -5.07 6.98 -6.74
N MET A 83 -4.67 5.76 -6.42
CA MET A 83 -4.48 5.28 -5.06
C MET A 83 -3.04 4.88 -4.80
N ILE A 84 -2.60 5.03 -3.56
CA ILE A 84 -1.25 4.75 -3.13
C ILE A 84 -1.28 3.54 -2.21
N TYR A 85 -0.75 2.41 -2.65
CA TYR A 85 -0.58 1.22 -1.82
C TYR A 85 0.87 1.07 -1.43
N THR A 86 1.15 1.02 -0.12
CA THR A 86 2.51 0.93 0.38
C THR A 86 2.82 -0.48 0.86
N PHE A 87 3.98 -0.98 0.48
CA PHE A 87 4.55 -2.26 0.88
C PHE A 87 5.49 -2.03 2.05
N TRP A 88 5.36 -2.85 3.07
CA TRP A 88 6.11 -2.78 4.30
C TRP A 88 6.82 -4.09 4.56
N ALA A 89 8.10 -4.05 4.94
CA ALA A 89 8.79 -5.18 5.53
C ALA A 89 8.33 -5.35 6.97
N SER A 90 8.24 -6.60 7.41
CA SER A 90 7.84 -6.98 8.76
C SER A 90 8.80 -8.06 9.28
N ASN A 91 9.06 -8.07 10.58
CA ASN A 91 9.77 -9.16 11.26
C ASN A 91 8.89 -10.41 11.48
N ASN A 92 7.61 -10.38 11.10
CA ASN A 92 6.73 -11.52 11.19
C ASN A 92 7.02 -12.55 10.10
N ALA A 93 7.57 -13.69 10.45
CA ALA A 93 7.91 -14.76 9.49
C ALA A 93 6.70 -15.30 8.70
N LEU A 94 5.47 -15.16 9.22
CA LEU A 94 4.25 -15.59 8.53
C LEU A 94 3.69 -14.53 7.57
N ALA A 95 4.09 -13.28 7.75
CA ALA A 95 3.71 -12.17 6.90
C ALA A 95 4.90 -11.19 6.77
N PRO A 96 6.00 -11.62 6.13
CA PRO A 96 7.22 -10.81 6.06
C PRO A 96 7.03 -9.53 5.23
N ILE A 97 6.01 -9.51 4.39
CA ILE A 97 5.55 -8.32 3.65
C ILE A 97 4.07 -8.13 3.93
N VAL A 98 3.70 -6.91 4.28
CA VAL A 98 2.31 -6.47 4.37
C VAL A 98 2.09 -5.25 3.48
N ARG A 99 0.85 -4.95 3.13
CA ARG A 99 0.49 -3.80 2.30
C ARG A 99 -0.59 -2.99 2.99
N THR A 100 -0.44 -1.69 3.06
CA THR A 100 -1.53 -0.82 3.51
C THR A 100 -2.48 -0.52 2.36
N VAL A 101 -3.77 -0.55 2.64
CA VAL A 101 -4.79 0.00 1.75
C VAL A 101 -4.62 1.52 1.75
N SER A 102 -4.65 2.13 0.56
CA SER A 102 -4.55 3.59 0.40
C SER A 102 -5.50 4.32 1.35
N GLN A 103 -5.03 5.35 2.03
CA GLN A 103 -5.85 6.17 2.92
C GLN A 103 -6.44 7.39 2.22
N THR A 104 -6.04 7.65 0.99
CA THR A 104 -6.51 8.74 0.16
C THR A 104 -6.65 8.31 -1.29
N TYR A 105 -7.37 9.08 -2.08
CA TYR A 105 -7.30 9.01 -3.53
C TYR A 105 -6.96 10.38 -4.10
N GLN A 106 -6.38 10.42 -5.30
CA GLN A 106 -5.98 11.63 -5.99
C GLN A 106 -6.56 11.67 -7.39
N ALA A 107 -6.89 12.87 -7.87
CA ALA A 107 -7.47 13.07 -9.20
C ALA A 107 -6.44 12.96 -10.35
N SER A 108 -5.15 12.92 -10.02
CA SER A 108 -4.08 12.79 -11.01
C SER A 108 -2.91 11.95 -10.49
N ARG A 109 -2.15 11.38 -11.42
CA ARG A 109 -0.90 10.66 -11.12
C ARG A 109 0.14 11.56 -10.46
N SER A 110 0.25 12.81 -10.91
CA SER A 110 1.19 13.79 -10.34
C SER A 110 0.87 14.04 -8.89
N ASP A 111 -0.40 14.32 -8.56
CA ASP A 111 -0.84 14.55 -7.19
C ASP A 111 -0.61 13.32 -6.31
N ALA A 112 -0.82 12.12 -6.86
CA ALA A 112 -0.55 10.88 -6.15
C ALA A 112 0.96 10.73 -5.81
N ARG A 113 1.85 11.05 -6.75
CA ARG A 113 3.30 11.02 -6.49
C ARG A 113 3.71 12.00 -5.40
N ASP A 114 3.19 13.21 -5.44
CA ASP A 114 3.52 14.26 -4.46
C ASP A 114 2.98 13.92 -3.05
N ARG A 115 1.99 13.03 -2.98
CA ARG A 115 1.36 12.58 -1.72
C ARG A 115 2.01 11.36 -1.08
N VAL A 116 2.81 10.58 -1.81
CA VAL A 116 3.34 9.29 -1.33
C VAL A 116 4.05 9.43 0.02
N GLU A 117 5.00 10.37 0.14
CA GLU A 117 5.76 10.54 1.39
C GLU A 117 4.86 10.93 2.57
N SER A 118 3.92 11.84 2.33
CA SER A 118 2.99 12.28 3.38
C SER A 118 2.02 11.18 3.80
N GLU A 119 1.58 10.33 2.88
CA GLU A 119 0.73 9.19 3.21
C GLU A 119 1.49 8.13 3.99
N VAL A 120 2.72 7.79 3.58
CA VAL A 120 3.59 6.87 4.33
C VAL A 120 3.83 7.38 5.74
N HIS A 121 4.18 8.66 5.89
CA HIS A 121 4.39 9.28 7.20
C HIS A 121 3.11 9.26 8.07
N LYS A 122 1.96 9.59 7.48
CA LYS A 122 0.68 9.53 8.18
C LYS A 122 0.40 8.12 8.70
N ILE A 123 0.55 7.10 7.86
CA ILE A 123 0.33 5.71 8.26
C ILE A 123 1.26 5.29 9.41
N GLN A 124 2.53 5.70 9.37
CA GLN A 124 3.50 5.41 10.45
C GLN A 124 3.11 6.07 11.77
N THR A 125 2.64 7.32 11.71
CA THR A 125 2.25 8.09 12.92
C THR A 125 0.87 7.70 13.47
N ASP A 126 0.00 7.15 12.64
CA ASP A 126 -1.34 6.68 13.02
C ASP A 126 -1.35 5.32 13.75
N GLY A 127 -0.20 4.88 14.22
CA GLY A 127 -0.07 3.67 15.04
C GLY A 127 -0.24 2.37 14.26
N LEU A 128 0.63 2.14 13.27
CA LEU A 128 0.75 0.83 12.63
C LEU A 128 0.77 -0.29 13.67
N PRO A 129 0.19 -1.47 13.36
CA PRO A 129 0.04 -2.58 14.31
C PRO A 129 1.38 -3.17 14.77
N SER A 130 2.47 -2.82 14.11
CA SER A 130 3.82 -3.16 14.53
C SER A 130 4.75 -1.95 14.36
N PRO A 131 5.48 -1.55 15.40
CA PRO A 131 6.49 -0.49 15.29
C PRO A 131 7.67 -0.88 14.37
N GLU A 132 7.78 -2.16 14.05
CA GLU A 132 8.86 -2.74 13.26
C GLU A 132 8.52 -2.83 11.76
N LEU A 133 7.42 -2.20 11.31
CA LEU A 133 7.10 -2.10 9.89
C LEU A 133 7.92 -1.00 9.23
N SER A 134 8.78 -1.41 8.29
CA SER A 134 9.61 -0.49 7.48
C SER A 134 9.06 -0.38 6.06
N PRO A 135 8.86 0.83 5.51
CA PRO A 135 8.37 0.98 4.15
C PRO A 135 9.43 0.54 3.15
N ILE A 136 9.04 -0.33 2.21
CA ILE A 136 9.88 -0.78 1.10
C ILE A 136 9.66 0.10 -0.12
N GLY A 137 8.41 0.35 -0.44
CA GLY A 137 8.02 1.14 -1.60
C GLY A 137 6.52 1.31 -1.70
N SER A 138 6.11 2.27 -2.50
CA SER A 138 4.70 2.56 -2.78
C SER A 138 4.38 2.37 -4.25
N MET A 139 3.20 1.83 -4.51
CA MET A 139 2.65 1.67 -5.84
C MET A 139 1.47 2.61 -6.03
N ILE A 140 1.51 3.42 -7.08
CA ILE A 140 0.37 4.25 -7.49
C ILE A 140 -0.48 3.42 -8.45
N ILE A 141 -1.75 3.26 -8.14
CA ILE A 141 -2.71 2.49 -8.92
C ILE A 141 -3.80 3.41 -9.45
N HIS A 142 -4.05 3.34 -10.74
CA HIS A 142 -5.11 4.04 -11.41
C HIS A 142 -6.38 3.18 -11.45
N ASN A 143 -7.49 3.72 -10.91
CA ASN A 143 -8.80 3.10 -11.02
C ASN A 143 -9.39 3.34 -12.42
N ARG A 144 -9.90 2.29 -13.04
CA ARG A 144 -10.60 2.36 -14.33
C ARG A 144 -11.94 1.64 -14.27
N THR A 145 -12.94 2.17 -14.95
CA THR A 145 -14.32 1.59 -15.05
C THR A 145 -14.32 0.15 -15.57
N SER A 146 -13.31 -0.22 -16.32
CA SER A 146 -13.16 -1.61 -16.79
C SER A 146 -12.72 -2.59 -15.72
N GLY A 147 -12.53 -2.14 -14.45
CA GLY A 147 -11.93 -2.94 -13.39
C GLY A 147 -10.47 -3.31 -13.66
N GLN A 148 -9.85 -2.68 -14.64
CA GLN A 148 -8.44 -2.87 -14.97
C GLN A 148 -7.60 -1.84 -14.22
N ILE A 149 -6.61 -2.34 -13.50
CA ILE A 149 -5.55 -1.51 -12.96
C ILE A 149 -4.58 -1.24 -14.10
N GLU A 150 -4.47 0.03 -14.53
CA GLU A 150 -3.52 0.38 -15.57
C GLU A 150 -2.10 0.38 -14.98
N LYS A 151 -1.25 -0.49 -15.52
CA LYS A 151 0.19 -0.39 -15.31
C LYS A 151 0.73 0.73 -16.21
N GLY A 152 1.25 1.79 -15.61
CA GLY A 152 2.14 2.72 -16.31
C GLY A 152 3.50 2.08 -16.61
N SER A 153 4.49 2.86 -17.02
CA SER A 153 5.88 2.42 -16.98
C SER A 153 6.29 2.14 -15.53
N ASP A 154 7.12 1.13 -15.29
CA ASP A 154 7.53 0.72 -13.93
C ASP A 154 8.11 1.90 -13.12
N ASP A 155 8.84 2.79 -13.78
CA ASP A 155 9.43 4.01 -13.17
C ASP A 155 8.39 5.05 -12.72
N GLU A 156 7.17 4.99 -13.25
CA GLU A 156 6.13 5.99 -12.95
C GLU A 156 5.15 5.56 -11.86
N ILE A 157 5.06 4.28 -11.55
CA ILE A 157 4.08 3.74 -10.60
C ILE A 157 4.70 3.14 -9.35
N TRP A 158 5.99 2.83 -9.36
CA TRP A 158 6.71 2.34 -8.19
C TRP A 158 7.64 3.42 -7.64
N ILE A 159 7.53 3.71 -6.36
CA ILE A 159 8.39 4.63 -5.61
C ILE A 159 9.10 3.82 -4.54
N ASP A 160 10.42 3.73 -4.65
CA ASP A 160 11.26 2.97 -3.73
C ASP A 160 11.60 3.81 -2.50
N HIS A 161 11.34 3.28 -1.30
CA HIS A 161 11.63 3.95 -0.03
C HIS A 161 12.93 3.48 0.63
N ARG A 162 13.60 2.46 0.09
CA ARG A 162 14.78 1.84 0.71
C ARG A 162 16.03 2.71 0.68
N PHE A 163 16.08 3.69 -0.20
CA PHE A 163 17.27 4.53 -0.43
C PHE A 163 17.11 6.00 -0.01
N GLY A 164 16.20 6.28 0.93
CA GLY A 164 15.89 7.67 1.31
C GLY A 164 15.01 8.38 0.29
N THR A 165 14.78 9.65 0.49
CA THR A 165 13.86 10.43 -0.36
C THR A 165 14.16 10.30 -1.85
N PRO A 166 13.14 10.24 -2.73
CA PRO A 166 13.26 10.06 -4.18
C PRO A 166 14.13 11.11 -4.89
N ASN A 167 14.57 12.13 -4.19
CA ASN A 167 15.41 13.22 -4.69
C ASN A 167 16.88 13.12 -4.27
N GLY A 168 17.31 12.05 -3.64
CA GLY A 168 18.71 11.79 -3.35
C GLY A 168 19.47 11.43 -4.63
N ARG A 169 19.81 12.42 -5.43
CA ARG A 169 20.93 12.28 -6.37
C ARG A 169 22.20 12.24 -5.52
N PHE A 170 22.88 11.11 -5.51
CA PHE A 170 24.28 11.03 -5.16
C PHE A 170 25.13 11.38 -6.37
#